data_6d9e2a82620ed5cb5538ffdffa58f06f
#
_entry.id   6d9e2a82620ed5cb5538ffdffa58f06f
#
_cell.length_a   1.000
_cell.length_b   1.000
_cell.length_c   1.000
_cell.angle_alpha   90.00
_cell.angle_beta   90.00
_cell.angle_gamma   90.00
#
_symmetry.space_group_name_H-M   'P 1'
#
loop_
_entity.id
_entity.type
_entity.pdbx_description
1 polymer ?
#
loop_
_entity_poly.entity_id
_entity_poly.type
_entity_poly.pdbx_seq_one_letter_code
_entity_poly.pdbx_strand_id
1 'polypeptide(L)'
;MKRTGLGLALALGLAVTAGPALAQQKLVVSIWGGSWRDMVADTAGKKFTADTGVQIDYDTGGTIDRLNKAKLSKGDPDADLVLTTSHIGWLYASDDLLEKLDLSKVPNAKDIFDEAKISPYAVGTWSYVYTIGYRPDLVPADVTFSSWRDLWSPKLKGTIGMPDFDPSHIMVVAAILAGGDAKTWEKGQPLLKQLKPNIKAFYSSDATSQEKIANGETPVQIILSGNAFHNMAQGVNMKLVIPKEGAVVGIDNVAIMKGTKKSDLAYKFINTLLDPQVQAEIVKIKKMGPMNAKTPVDPELAKMPGLFTNAKQWKEEAIIIDHKLRSEMFGEWKKWFTENIIGG
;
A
#
# COMPACT_ATOMS: atom_id res chain seq x y z
N MET A 1 -75.82 -57.51 2.75
CA MET A 1 -74.50 -58.02 2.98
C MET A 1 -73.52 -57.30 2.04
N LYS A 2 -72.84 -56.26 2.44
CA LYS A 2 -71.74 -55.58 1.71
C LYS A 2 -70.56 -55.36 2.65
N ARG A 3 -69.43 -55.98 2.36
CA ARG A 3 -68.18 -55.88 3.12
C ARG A 3 -67.41 -54.70 2.52
N THR A 4 -67.13 -53.71 3.35
CA THR A 4 -66.23 -52.59 3.02
C THR A 4 -64.83 -52.95 3.52
N GLY A 5 -63.88 -53.07 2.61
CA GLY A 5 -62.44 -53.23 2.88
C GLY A 5 -61.78 -51.91 3.20
N LEU A 6 -61.09 -51.87 4.30
CA LEU A 6 -60.29 -50.70 4.76
C LEU A 6 -58.86 -50.86 4.20
N GLY A 7 -58.48 -50.04 3.24
CA GLY A 7 -57.11 -50.00 2.72
C GLY A 7 -56.23 -49.10 3.58
N LEU A 8 -55.20 -49.72 4.18
CA LEU A 8 -54.18 -49.03 4.98
C LEU A 8 -53.07 -48.47 4.04
N ALA A 9 -53.06 -47.19 3.84
CA ALA A 9 -51.97 -46.51 3.09
C ALA A 9 -50.79 -46.25 3.99
N LEU A 10 -49.66 -46.92 3.73
CA LEU A 10 -48.39 -46.70 4.41
C LEU A 10 -47.71 -45.48 3.79
N ALA A 11 -47.71 -44.32 4.46
CA ALA A 11 -46.90 -43.14 4.06
C ALA A 11 -45.47 -43.35 4.53
N LEU A 12 -44.55 -43.65 3.60
CA LEU A 12 -43.10 -43.61 3.86
C LEU A 12 -42.67 -42.12 3.94
N GLY A 13 -42.46 -41.62 5.16
CA GLY A 13 -41.83 -40.32 5.38
C GLY A 13 -40.33 -40.37 5.07
N LEU A 14 -39.88 -39.76 3.96
CA LEU A 14 -38.45 -39.46 3.76
C LEU A 14 -38.01 -38.43 4.82
N ALA A 15 -37.30 -38.88 5.83
CA ALA A 15 -36.56 -38.02 6.71
C ALA A 15 -35.33 -37.50 5.96
N VAL A 16 -35.43 -36.29 5.41
CA VAL A 16 -34.27 -35.53 4.93
C VAL A 16 -33.48 -35.13 6.17
N THR A 17 -32.40 -35.87 6.48
CA THR A 17 -31.42 -35.47 7.47
C THR A 17 -30.68 -34.24 6.89
N ALA A 18 -31.10 -33.03 7.27
CA ALA A 18 -30.30 -31.84 7.11
C ALA A 18 -29.02 -32.05 7.94
N GLY A 19 -27.94 -32.46 7.27
CA GLY A 19 -26.62 -32.45 7.88
C GLY A 19 -26.32 -31.04 8.39
N PRO A 20 -25.53 -30.88 9.47
CA PRO A 20 -25.15 -29.56 9.93
C PRO A 20 -24.55 -28.82 8.77
N ALA A 21 -25.16 -27.69 8.39
CA ALA A 21 -24.54 -26.76 7.47
C ALA A 21 -23.19 -26.36 8.13
N LEU A 22 -22.09 -26.92 7.64
CA LEU A 22 -20.75 -26.48 8.04
C LEU A 22 -20.74 -24.98 7.72
N ALA A 23 -20.75 -24.15 8.75
CA ALA A 23 -20.58 -22.72 8.58
C ALA A 23 -19.35 -22.55 7.70
N GLN A 24 -19.56 -22.02 6.46
CA GLN A 24 -18.50 -21.89 5.50
C GLN A 24 -17.39 -21.07 6.14
N GLN A 25 -16.23 -21.68 6.32
CA GLN A 25 -15.11 -21.04 6.99
C GLN A 25 -14.72 -19.80 6.18
N LYS A 26 -14.69 -18.64 6.82
CA LYS A 26 -14.34 -17.37 6.19
C LYS A 26 -12.98 -16.90 6.69
N LEU A 27 -12.19 -16.31 5.83
CA LEU A 27 -10.95 -15.62 6.18
C LEU A 27 -11.24 -14.12 6.27
N VAL A 28 -10.85 -13.45 7.35
CA VAL A 28 -11.05 -12.02 7.52
C VAL A 28 -9.77 -11.26 7.23
N VAL A 29 -9.82 -10.35 6.25
CA VAL A 29 -8.67 -9.55 5.79
C VAL A 29 -8.93 -8.08 6.08
N SER A 30 -8.13 -7.51 6.99
CA SER A 30 -8.17 -6.08 7.29
C SER A 30 -7.36 -5.30 6.25
N ILE A 31 -8.00 -4.36 5.55
CA ILE A 31 -7.43 -3.60 4.43
C ILE A 31 -8.10 -2.22 4.30
N TRP A 32 -7.53 -1.31 3.52
CA TRP A 32 -8.20 -0.07 3.12
C TRP A 32 -9.46 -0.35 2.29
N GLY A 33 -10.42 0.54 2.36
CA GLY A 33 -11.65 0.45 1.57
C GLY A 33 -11.47 0.88 0.11
N GLY A 34 -12.60 0.89 -0.63
CA GLY A 34 -12.66 1.35 -2.02
C GLY A 34 -11.79 0.54 -2.96
N SER A 35 -11.12 1.22 -3.88
CA SER A 35 -10.34 0.59 -4.96
C SER A 35 -9.14 -0.27 -4.49
N TRP A 36 -8.71 -0.14 -3.25
CA TRP A 36 -7.69 -1.01 -2.66
C TRP A 36 -8.27 -2.38 -2.31
N ARG A 37 -9.40 -2.39 -1.60
CA ARG A 37 -10.14 -3.60 -1.29
C ARG A 37 -10.57 -4.30 -2.58
N ASP A 38 -11.09 -3.54 -3.55
CA ASP A 38 -11.59 -4.08 -4.82
C ASP A 38 -10.47 -4.76 -5.61
N MET A 39 -9.29 -4.13 -5.71
CA MET A 39 -8.13 -4.74 -6.35
C MET A 39 -7.76 -6.09 -5.71
N VAL A 40 -7.68 -6.17 -4.38
CA VAL A 40 -7.33 -7.42 -3.70
C VAL A 40 -8.44 -8.46 -3.88
N ALA A 41 -9.70 -8.04 -3.82
CA ALA A 41 -10.85 -8.94 -3.99
C ALA A 41 -10.88 -9.54 -5.41
N ASP A 42 -10.65 -8.72 -6.44
CA ASP A 42 -10.73 -9.13 -7.85
C ASP A 42 -9.50 -9.95 -8.30
N THR A 43 -8.39 -9.86 -7.59
CA THR A 43 -7.15 -10.60 -7.90
C THR A 43 -6.91 -11.76 -6.92
N ALA A 44 -6.17 -11.50 -5.83
CA ALA A 44 -5.81 -12.53 -4.85
C ALA A 44 -7.03 -13.17 -4.20
N GLY A 45 -8.06 -12.41 -3.86
CA GLY A 45 -9.27 -12.90 -3.22
C GLY A 45 -10.03 -13.87 -4.11
N LYS A 46 -10.23 -13.52 -5.37
CA LYS A 46 -10.88 -14.39 -6.36
C LYS A 46 -10.10 -15.69 -6.56
N LYS A 47 -8.78 -15.61 -6.74
CA LYS A 47 -7.94 -16.79 -6.90
C LYS A 47 -7.95 -17.67 -5.65
N PHE A 48 -7.77 -17.06 -4.47
CA PHE A 48 -7.80 -17.77 -3.18
C PHE A 48 -9.11 -18.54 -2.97
N THR A 49 -10.25 -17.88 -3.23
CA THR A 49 -11.57 -18.52 -3.11
C THR A 49 -11.73 -19.66 -4.10
N ALA A 50 -11.28 -19.50 -5.36
CA ALA A 50 -11.32 -20.56 -6.35
C ALA A 50 -10.49 -21.79 -5.96
N ASP A 51 -9.30 -21.55 -5.38
CA ASP A 51 -8.36 -22.62 -5.02
C ASP A 51 -8.72 -23.32 -3.70
N THR A 52 -9.42 -22.65 -2.77
CA THR A 52 -9.66 -23.18 -1.42
C THR A 52 -11.12 -23.42 -1.08
N GLY A 53 -12.07 -22.83 -1.81
CA GLY A 53 -13.49 -22.78 -1.48
C GLY A 53 -13.82 -21.85 -0.31
N VAL A 54 -12.82 -21.19 0.30
CA VAL A 54 -12.98 -20.30 1.45
C VAL A 54 -13.33 -18.90 0.99
N GLN A 55 -14.38 -18.32 1.57
CA GLN A 55 -14.77 -16.93 1.31
C GLN A 55 -13.91 -15.95 2.12
N ILE A 56 -13.73 -14.73 1.60
CA ILE A 56 -13.02 -13.66 2.29
C ILE A 56 -14.01 -12.58 2.71
N ASP A 57 -13.98 -12.22 3.98
CA ASP A 57 -14.61 -11.00 4.48
C ASP A 57 -13.53 -9.92 4.61
N TYR A 58 -13.85 -8.71 4.16
CA TYR A 58 -12.94 -7.58 4.21
C TYR A 58 -13.35 -6.61 5.32
N ASP A 59 -12.49 -6.49 6.35
CA ASP A 59 -12.60 -5.46 7.39
C ASP A 59 -11.91 -4.19 6.89
N THR A 60 -12.71 -3.17 6.53
CA THR A 60 -12.19 -1.97 5.88
C THR A 60 -12.19 -0.75 6.79
N GLY A 61 -11.15 0.08 6.66
CA GLY A 61 -11.04 1.32 7.44
C GLY A 61 -9.75 2.08 7.18
N GLY A 62 -9.62 3.22 7.84
CA GLY A 62 -8.40 4.04 7.84
C GLY A 62 -7.22 3.30 8.48
N THR A 63 -6.00 3.62 8.08
CA THR A 63 -4.79 2.92 8.52
C THR A 63 -4.65 2.91 10.06
N ILE A 64 -4.83 4.06 10.69
CA ILE A 64 -4.69 4.20 12.15
C ILE A 64 -5.91 3.66 12.87
N ASP A 65 -7.11 3.81 12.30
CA ASP A 65 -8.35 3.28 12.90
C ASP A 65 -8.30 1.75 13.02
N ARG A 66 -7.81 1.08 11.95
CA ARG A 66 -7.60 -0.39 11.94
C ARG A 66 -6.54 -0.84 12.94
N LEU A 67 -5.44 -0.07 13.11
CA LEU A 67 -4.45 -0.33 14.15
C LEU A 67 -5.07 -0.22 15.55
N ASN A 68 -5.84 0.83 15.81
CA ASN A 68 -6.50 1.03 17.09
C ASN A 68 -7.53 -0.07 17.38
N LYS A 69 -8.32 -0.48 16.37
CA LYS A 69 -9.24 -1.62 16.48
C LYS A 69 -8.49 -2.92 16.84
N ALA A 70 -7.37 -3.19 16.17
CA ALA A 70 -6.54 -4.37 16.47
C ALA A 70 -5.97 -4.37 17.89
N LYS A 71 -5.63 -3.19 18.45
CA LYS A 71 -5.20 -3.06 19.86
C LYS A 71 -6.32 -3.44 20.83
N LEU A 72 -7.55 -3.09 20.52
CA LEU A 72 -8.72 -3.40 21.36
C LEU A 72 -9.06 -4.89 21.35
N SER A 73 -8.80 -5.60 20.25
CA SER A 73 -9.05 -7.05 20.10
C SER A 73 -7.76 -7.89 20.26
N LYS A 74 -6.74 -7.37 20.97
CA LYS A 74 -5.48 -8.06 21.18
C LYS A 74 -5.70 -9.43 21.85
N GLY A 75 -5.16 -10.49 21.24
CA GLY A 75 -5.26 -11.87 21.72
C GLY A 75 -6.42 -12.69 21.16
N ASP A 76 -7.49 -12.02 20.69
CA ASP A 76 -8.60 -12.62 19.94
C ASP A 76 -9.00 -11.68 18.80
N PRO A 77 -8.19 -11.64 17.72
CA PRO A 77 -8.30 -10.62 16.69
C PRO A 77 -9.56 -10.78 15.83
N ASP A 78 -10.22 -9.65 15.52
CA ASP A 78 -11.36 -9.60 14.60
C ASP A 78 -10.99 -9.94 13.15
N ALA A 79 -9.71 -9.76 12.79
CA ALA A 79 -9.17 -10.09 11.46
C ALA A 79 -8.08 -11.16 11.58
N ASP A 80 -7.95 -11.99 10.54
CA ASP A 80 -6.92 -13.02 10.44
C ASP A 80 -5.60 -12.48 9.87
N LEU A 81 -5.73 -11.52 8.92
CA LEU A 81 -4.60 -10.84 8.29
C LEU A 81 -4.83 -9.32 8.28
N VAL A 82 -3.72 -8.60 8.22
CA VAL A 82 -3.73 -7.16 7.97
C VAL A 82 -2.84 -6.83 6.77
N LEU A 83 -3.38 -6.02 5.83
CA LEU A 83 -2.61 -5.31 4.80
C LEU A 83 -2.47 -3.85 5.22
N THR A 84 -1.24 -3.37 5.31
CA THR A 84 -0.94 -2.01 5.74
C THR A 84 0.38 -1.52 5.16
N THR A 85 0.73 -0.25 5.35
CA THR A 85 2.04 0.27 4.95
C THR A 85 3.14 -0.30 5.86
N SER A 86 4.34 -0.49 5.32
CA SER A 86 5.43 -1.18 6.01
C SER A 86 5.79 -0.60 7.38
N HIS A 87 5.87 0.73 7.51
CA HIS A 87 6.16 1.37 8.79
C HIS A 87 5.03 1.25 9.81
N ILE A 88 3.77 1.21 9.36
CA ILE A 88 2.63 0.93 10.25
C ILE A 88 2.61 -0.55 10.65
N GLY A 89 2.99 -1.47 9.75
CA GLY A 89 3.21 -2.88 10.10
C GLY A 89 4.19 -3.06 11.27
N TRP A 90 5.22 -2.21 11.36
CA TRP A 90 6.12 -2.19 12.52
C TRP A 90 5.43 -1.71 13.81
N LEU A 91 4.45 -0.79 13.75
CA LEU A 91 3.63 -0.43 14.93
C LEU A 91 2.79 -1.62 15.40
N TYR A 92 2.16 -2.36 14.48
CA TYR A 92 1.47 -3.61 14.85
C TYR A 92 2.42 -4.60 15.53
N ALA A 93 3.63 -4.77 15.01
CA ALA A 93 4.63 -5.66 15.59
C ALA A 93 5.10 -5.18 16.97
N SER A 94 5.33 -3.87 17.17
CA SER A 94 5.73 -3.27 18.45
C SER A 94 4.67 -3.42 19.53
N ASP A 95 3.40 -3.42 19.14
CA ASP A 95 2.26 -3.64 20.04
C ASP A 95 1.98 -5.14 20.29
N ASP A 96 2.84 -6.04 19.75
CA ASP A 96 2.69 -7.51 19.86
C ASP A 96 1.36 -8.03 19.32
N LEU A 97 0.95 -7.49 18.14
CA LEU A 97 -0.30 -7.83 17.46
C LEU A 97 -0.12 -8.83 16.32
N LEU A 98 1.12 -9.18 15.97
CA LEU A 98 1.43 -10.01 14.80
C LEU A 98 2.10 -11.32 15.20
N GLU A 99 1.86 -12.38 14.41
CA GLU A 99 2.67 -13.59 14.42
C GLU A 99 4.00 -13.38 13.68
N LYS A 100 5.05 -14.07 14.12
CA LYS A 100 6.26 -14.19 13.29
C LYS A 100 5.93 -15.05 12.07
N LEU A 101 6.29 -14.54 10.89
CA LEU A 101 6.08 -15.25 9.63
C LEU A 101 7.14 -16.36 9.44
N ASP A 102 6.67 -17.54 9.12
CA ASP A 102 7.49 -18.63 8.58
C ASP A 102 7.35 -18.63 7.04
N LEU A 103 8.26 -17.97 6.35
CA LEU A 103 8.22 -17.88 4.89
C LEU A 103 8.45 -19.23 4.19
N SER A 104 8.86 -20.28 4.91
CA SER A 104 8.93 -21.64 4.34
C SER A 104 7.54 -22.20 4.01
N LYS A 105 6.50 -21.67 4.66
CA LYS A 105 5.09 -21.97 4.38
C LYS A 105 4.51 -21.18 3.19
N VAL A 106 5.30 -20.30 2.57
CA VAL A 106 4.91 -19.43 1.46
C VAL A 106 5.79 -19.75 0.24
N PRO A 107 5.44 -20.74 -0.59
CA PRO A 107 6.26 -21.18 -1.72
C PRO A 107 6.69 -20.06 -2.68
N ASN A 108 5.82 -19.07 -2.91
CA ASN A 108 6.12 -17.93 -3.78
C ASN A 108 7.11 -16.92 -3.15
N ALA A 109 7.37 -17.02 -1.84
CA ALA A 109 8.33 -16.14 -1.17
C ALA A 109 9.80 -16.42 -1.55
N LYS A 110 10.10 -17.55 -2.19
CA LYS A 110 11.45 -17.86 -2.69
C LYS A 110 11.93 -16.93 -3.81
N ASP A 111 10.99 -16.34 -4.54
CA ASP A 111 11.25 -15.50 -5.71
C ASP A 111 10.95 -14.01 -5.45
N ILE A 112 10.74 -13.59 -4.18
CA ILE A 112 10.53 -12.17 -3.86
C ILE A 112 11.84 -11.38 -3.88
N PHE A 113 11.75 -10.07 -4.15
CA PHE A 113 12.88 -9.15 -3.97
C PHE A 113 13.27 -9.08 -2.49
N ASP A 114 14.54 -8.76 -2.21
CA ASP A 114 15.00 -8.58 -0.83
C ASP A 114 14.26 -7.46 -0.12
N GLU A 115 13.87 -6.42 -0.84
CA GLU A 115 13.10 -5.29 -0.37
C GLU A 115 11.68 -5.67 0.12
N ALA A 116 11.16 -6.83 -0.31
CA ALA A 116 9.90 -7.37 0.20
C ALA A 116 10.01 -7.99 1.60
N LYS A 117 11.22 -8.25 2.09
CA LYS A 117 11.47 -8.80 3.43
C LYS A 117 11.40 -7.70 4.49
N ILE A 118 10.18 -7.17 4.74
CA ILE A 118 9.95 -5.98 5.57
C ILE A 118 10.38 -6.18 7.02
N SER A 119 10.03 -7.32 7.61
CA SER A 119 10.30 -7.65 9.01
C SER A 119 10.12 -9.15 9.25
N PRO A 120 10.50 -9.66 10.45
CA PRO A 120 10.14 -11.03 10.85
C PRO A 120 8.64 -11.30 10.92
N TYR A 121 7.79 -10.27 10.83
CA TYR A 121 6.34 -10.36 11.01
C TYR A 121 5.54 -10.07 9.75
N ALA A 122 6.17 -9.50 8.72
CA ALA A 122 5.46 -9.01 7.54
C ALA A 122 6.27 -9.17 6.26
N VAL A 123 5.59 -9.45 5.17
CA VAL A 123 6.17 -9.51 3.82
C VAL A 123 5.51 -8.48 2.91
N GLY A 124 6.31 -7.82 2.07
CA GLY A 124 5.85 -6.84 1.09
C GLY A 124 4.94 -7.45 0.03
N THR A 125 3.91 -6.72 -0.35
CA THR A 125 2.92 -7.16 -1.33
C THR A 125 3.03 -6.44 -2.66
N TRP A 126 3.27 -5.15 -2.64
CA TRP A 126 3.53 -4.28 -3.80
C TRP A 126 4.30 -3.04 -3.37
N SER A 127 4.95 -2.38 -4.33
CA SER A 127 5.66 -1.13 -4.12
C SER A 127 5.07 0.02 -4.93
N TYR A 128 5.33 1.21 -4.46
CA TYR A 128 5.03 2.48 -5.12
C TYR A 128 6.11 3.50 -4.76
N VAL A 129 6.12 4.62 -5.46
CA VAL A 129 7.06 5.69 -5.12
C VAL A 129 6.33 7.01 -4.85
N TYR A 130 6.87 7.79 -3.92
CA TYR A 130 6.65 9.22 -3.87
C TYR A 130 7.79 9.90 -4.61
N THR A 131 7.42 10.76 -5.56
CA THR A 131 8.37 11.44 -6.41
C THR A 131 7.81 12.77 -6.92
N ILE A 132 8.49 13.42 -7.88
CA ILE A 132 8.05 14.67 -8.46
C ILE A 132 7.10 14.38 -9.62
N GLY A 133 5.84 14.83 -9.50
CA GLY A 133 4.89 14.90 -10.61
C GLY A 133 4.57 16.34 -10.95
N TYR A 134 4.45 16.67 -12.24
CA TYR A 134 4.18 18.04 -12.65
C TYR A 134 3.37 18.16 -13.95
N ARG A 135 2.73 19.28 -14.12
CA ARG A 135 2.00 19.72 -15.31
C ARG A 135 2.92 20.57 -16.18
N PRO A 136 3.48 20.04 -17.30
CA PRO A 136 4.40 20.80 -18.15
C PRO A 136 3.75 22.01 -18.84
N ASP A 137 2.43 22.01 -18.97
CA ASP A 137 1.63 23.11 -19.50
C ASP A 137 1.39 24.25 -18.50
N LEU A 138 1.68 24.05 -17.21
CA LEU A 138 1.41 25.01 -16.13
C LEU A 138 2.68 25.46 -15.37
N VAL A 139 3.83 24.88 -15.68
CA VAL A 139 5.12 25.32 -15.14
C VAL A 139 5.91 26.11 -16.20
N PRO A 140 6.81 27.04 -15.81
CA PRO A 140 7.65 27.75 -16.78
C PRO A 140 8.44 26.79 -17.67
N ALA A 141 8.50 27.06 -18.98
CA ALA A 141 9.09 26.14 -19.97
C ALA A 141 10.59 25.85 -19.75
N ASP A 142 11.29 26.72 -19.03
CA ASP A 142 12.69 26.57 -18.65
C ASP A 142 12.90 25.88 -17.29
N VAL A 143 11.83 25.39 -16.64
CA VAL A 143 11.91 24.54 -15.47
C VAL A 143 11.98 23.08 -15.90
N THR A 144 13.06 22.41 -15.52
CA THR A 144 13.27 20.97 -15.71
C THR A 144 13.43 20.29 -14.36
N PHE A 145 12.99 19.04 -14.29
CA PHE A 145 13.13 18.24 -13.08
C PHE A 145 14.03 17.05 -13.35
N SER A 146 15.20 17.04 -12.71
CA SER A 146 16.19 15.95 -12.77
C SER A 146 16.72 15.56 -11.39
N SER A 147 16.44 16.41 -10.40
CA SER A 147 16.87 16.28 -9.00
C SER A 147 15.75 16.76 -8.10
N TRP A 148 15.68 16.20 -6.89
CA TRP A 148 14.82 16.75 -5.85
C TRP A 148 15.14 18.21 -5.53
N ARG A 149 16.41 18.63 -5.73
CA ARG A 149 16.85 20.02 -5.53
C ARG A 149 16.07 21.02 -6.39
N ASP A 150 15.55 20.60 -7.52
CA ASP A 150 14.81 21.47 -8.45
C ASP A 150 13.52 22.03 -7.84
N LEU A 151 12.96 21.37 -6.80
CA LEU A 151 11.81 21.89 -6.04
C LEU A 151 12.11 23.21 -5.31
N TRP A 152 13.39 23.52 -5.04
CA TRP A 152 13.80 24.77 -4.39
C TRP A 152 14.00 25.93 -5.36
N SER A 153 13.71 25.73 -6.64
CA SER A 153 13.78 26.82 -7.64
C SER A 153 12.81 27.95 -7.24
N PRO A 154 13.28 29.23 -7.25
CA PRO A 154 12.39 30.36 -6.98
C PRO A 154 11.28 30.53 -8.03
N LYS A 155 11.45 29.92 -9.22
CA LYS A 155 10.42 29.88 -10.28
C LYS A 155 9.19 29.06 -9.90
N LEU A 156 9.30 28.21 -8.86
CA LEU A 156 8.21 27.38 -8.36
C LEU A 156 7.48 28.00 -7.15
N LYS A 157 7.67 29.29 -6.89
CA LYS A 157 7.00 29.97 -5.78
C LYS A 157 5.50 29.80 -5.85
N GLY A 158 4.91 29.22 -4.78
CA GLY A 158 3.47 29.01 -4.66
C GLY A 158 2.87 28.02 -5.67
N THR A 159 3.62 26.99 -6.09
CA THR A 159 3.14 26.00 -7.07
C THR A 159 3.14 24.56 -6.55
N ILE A 160 3.83 24.29 -5.43
CA ILE A 160 4.06 22.92 -4.97
C ILE A 160 2.94 22.45 -4.05
N GLY A 161 2.41 21.27 -4.34
CA GLY A 161 1.56 20.48 -3.45
C GLY A 161 2.32 19.33 -2.80
N MET A 162 2.01 19.01 -1.53
CA MET A 162 2.62 17.88 -0.85
C MET A 162 1.69 17.24 0.19
N PRO A 163 1.92 15.96 0.56
CA PRO A 163 1.10 15.29 1.56
C PRO A 163 1.31 15.88 2.96
N ASP A 164 0.22 16.06 3.72
CA ASP A 164 0.26 16.43 5.12
C ASP A 164 0.19 15.23 6.07
N PHE A 165 -0.30 14.09 5.58
CA PHE A 165 -0.51 12.89 6.38
C PHE A 165 0.78 12.10 6.64
N ASP A 166 1.76 12.19 5.74
CA ASP A 166 3.07 11.55 5.88
C ASP A 166 4.19 12.40 5.26
N PRO A 167 4.89 13.22 6.05
CA PRO A 167 5.97 14.08 5.58
C PRO A 167 7.32 13.34 5.45
N SER A 168 7.42 12.08 5.86
CA SER A 168 8.70 11.35 5.90
C SER A 168 9.46 11.38 4.57
N HIS A 169 8.72 11.39 3.44
CA HIS A 169 9.29 11.44 2.10
C HIS A 169 10.19 12.67 1.92
N ILE A 170 9.62 13.88 2.07
CA ILE A 170 10.37 15.13 1.87
C ILE A 170 11.38 15.40 2.99
N MET A 171 11.11 14.92 4.21
CA MET A 171 12.03 15.09 5.33
C MET A 171 13.34 14.33 5.09
N VAL A 172 13.26 13.08 4.65
CA VAL A 172 14.43 12.26 4.33
C VAL A 172 15.14 12.78 3.06
N VAL A 173 14.39 13.19 2.05
CA VAL A 173 14.97 13.82 0.84
C VAL A 173 15.75 15.08 1.21
N ALA A 174 15.19 15.96 2.03
CA ALA A 174 15.90 17.18 2.47
C ALA A 174 17.17 16.85 3.27
N ALA A 175 17.14 15.81 4.10
CA ALA A 175 18.32 15.34 4.82
C ALA A 175 19.40 14.84 3.86
N ILE A 176 19.05 14.01 2.88
CA ILE A 176 19.98 13.51 1.84
C ILE A 176 20.60 14.70 1.08
N LEU A 177 19.80 15.66 0.65
CA LEU A 177 20.27 16.86 -0.04
C LEU A 177 21.19 17.76 0.81
N ALA A 178 21.11 17.63 2.13
CA ALA A 178 21.97 18.30 3.12
C ALA A 178 23.20 17.45 3.54
N GLY A 179 23.43 16.31 2.87
CA GLY A 179 24.54 15.40 3.20
C GLY A 179 24.29 14.57 4.46
N GLY A 180 23.03 14.29 4.76
CA GLY A 180 22.56 13.41 5.82
C GLY A 180 21.81 12.20 5.28
N ASP A 181 21.01 11.62 6.15
CA ASP A 181 20.14 10.47 5.88
C ASP A 181 18.90 10.50 6.80
N ALA A 182 18.11 9.43 6.83
CA ALA A 182 16.93 9.33 7.69
C ALA A 182 17.27 9.40 9.21
N LYS A 183 18.48 8.97 9.62
CA LYS A 183 18.90 9.00 11.02
C LYS A 183 19.41 10.38 11.46
N THR A 184 19.80 11.18 10.49
CA THR A 184 20.31 12.55 10.68
C THR A 184 19.39 13.57 9.99
N TRP A 185 18.08 13.30 10.06
CA TRP A 185 17.04 14.06 9.36
C TRP A 185 17.02 15.55 9.68
N GLU A 186 17.51 15.93 10.87
CA GLU A 186 17.58 17.31 11.32
C GLU A 186 18.45 18.18 10.40
N LYS A 187 19.43 17.57 9.71
CA LYS A 187 20.23 18.29 8.70
C LYS A 187 19.38 18.88 7.58
N GLY A 188 18.25 18.26 7.29
CA GLY A 188 17.31 18.72 6.27
C GLY A 188 16.41 19.88 6.69
N GLN A 189 16.28 20.17 7.98
CA GLN A 189 15.35 21.17 8.50
C GLN A 189 15.56 22.57 7.89
N PRO A 190 16.78 23.10 7.72
CA PRO A 190 16.98 24.40 7.09
C PRO A 190 16.48 24.43 5.65
N LEU A 191 16.72 23.34 4.88
CA LEU A 191 16.22 23.22 3.51
C LEU A 191 14.70 23.18 3.46
N LEU A 192 14.06 22.44 4.34
CA LEU A 192 12.59 22.39 4.41
C LEU A 192 11.98 23.76 4.68
N LYS A 193 12.57 24.54 5.59
CA LYS A 193 12.16 25.93 5.85
C LYS A 193 12.33 26.82 4.59
N GLN A 194 13.40 26.60 3.82
CA GLN A 194 13.62 27.32 2.54
C GLN A 194 12.62 26.90 1.45
N LEU A 195 12.02 25.71 1.53
CA LEU A 195 11.04 25.23 0.57
C LEU A 195 9.66 25.89 0.76
N LYS A 196 9.34 26.38 1.97
CA LYS A 196 8.01 26.93 2.32
C LYS A 196 7.45 27.92 1.29
N PRO A 197 8.20 28.92 0.77
CA PRO A 197 7.67 29.86 -0.21
C PRO A 197 7.17 29.21 -1.50
N ASN A 198 7.64 28.01 -1.83
CA ASN A 198 7.24 27.27 -3.02
C ASN A 198 5.99 26.41 -2.78
N ILE A 199 5.66 26.12 -1.52
CA ILE A 199 4.48 25.31 -1.18
C ILE A 199 3.21 26.16 -1.37
N LYS A 200 2.28 25.64 -2.19
CA LYS A 200 0.96 26.24 -2.41
C LYS A 200 -0.08 25.67 -1.48
N ALA A 201 -0.11 24.34 -1.38
CA ALA A 201 -1.13 23.63 -0.62
C ALA A 201 -0.65 22.27 -0.15
N PHE A 202 -1.31 21.77 0.88
CA PHE A 202 -1.19 20.40 1.33
C PHE A 202 -2.41 19.59 0.88
N TYR A 203 -2.26 18.28 0.79
CA TYR A 203 -3.35 17.37 0.53
C TYR A 203 -3.35 16.22 1.55
N SER A 204 -4.56 15.81 1.99
CA SER A 204 -4.77 14.84 3.06
C SER A 204 -5.20 13.46 2.56
N SER A 205 -5.39 13.29 1.25
CA SER A 205 -5.82 12.03 0.64
C SER A 205 -5.38 11.92 -0.83
N ASP A 206 -5.43 10.71 -1.38
CA ASP A 206 -5.19 10.46 -2.80
C ASP A 206 -6.16 11.26 -3.68
N ALA A 207 -7.43 11.31 -3.32
CA ALA A 207 -8.44 12.06 -4.08
C ALA A 207 -8.11 13.55 -4.15
N THR A 208 -7.74 14.17 -3.01
CA THR A 208 -7.38 15.60 -2.97
C THR A 208 -6.06 15.88 -3.69
N SER A 209 -5.09 14.94 -3.68
CA SER A 209 -3.89 15.03 -4.50
C SER A 209 -4.23 15.05 -6.00
N GLN A 210 -5.04 14.08 -6.43
CA GLN A 210 -5.47 13.94 -7.84
C GLN A 210 -6.21 15.18 -8.32
N GLU A 211 -7.16 15.69 -7.52
CA GLU A 211 -7.94 16.89 -7.84
C GLU A 211 -7.05 18.14 -7.98
N LYS A 212 -6.18 18.41 -6.98
CA LYS A 212 -5.36 19.63 -6.95
C LYS A 212 -4.36 19.73 -8.11
N ILE A 213 -3.79 18.62 -8.58
CA ILE A 213 -2.90 18.65 -9.73
C ILE A 213 -3.69 18.69 -11.04
N ALA A 214 -4.84 18.01 -11.12
CA ALA A 214 -5.67 17.99 -12.32
C ALA A 214 -6.26 19.37 -12.64
N ASN A 215 -6.76 20.09 -11.62
CA ASN A 215 -7.31 21.44 -11.78
C ASN A 215 -6.25 22.56 -11.85
N GLY A 216 -4.96 22.22 -11.67
CA GLY A 216 -3.84 23.16 -11.74
C GLY A 216 -3.62 23.99 -10.48
N GLU A 217 -4.27 23.69 -9.35
CA GLU A 217 -4.02 24.38 -8.08
C GLU A 217 -2.58 24.17 -7.61
N THR A 218 -2.07 22.95 -7.77
CA THR A 218 -0.69 22.58 -7.45
C THR A 218 -0.05 21.91 -8.66
N PRO A 219 0.43 22.68 -9.64
CA PRO A 219 0.98 22.14 -10.89
C PRO A 219 2.26 21.32 -10.73
N VAL A 220 2.89 21.38 -9.56
CA VAL A 220 3.98 20.50 -9.15
C VAL A 220 3.57 19.82 -7.85
N GLN A 221 3.82 18.51 -7.72
CA GLN A 221 3.55 17.81 -6.47
C GLN A 221 4.68 16.84 -6.12
N ILE A 222 4.89 16.65 -4.81
CA ILE A 222 5.46 15.41 -4.30
C ILE A 222 4.31 14.42 -4.27
N ILE A 223 4.26 13.50 -5.24
CA ILE A 223 3.06 12.72 -5.54
C ILE A 223 3.32 11.21 -5.47
N LEU A 224 2.33 10.47 -5.00
CA LEU A 224 2.28 9.03 -5.15
C LEU A 224 2.17 8.65 -6.63
N SER A 225 3.05 7.75 -7.12
CA SER A 225 3.06 7.33 -8.53
C SER A 225 1.69 6.86 -9.04
N GLY A 226 0.94 6.11 -8.22
CA GLY A 226 -0.41 5.67 -8.56
C GLY A 226 -1.39 6.81 -8.82
N ASN A 227 -1.28 7.93 -8.09
CA ASN A 227 -2.12 9.12 -8.31
C ASN A 227 -1.76 9.82 -9.64
N ALA A 228 -0.47 9.88 -9.95
CA ALA A 228 0.00 10.43 -11.22
C ALA A 228 -0.52 9.58 -12.40
N PHE A 229 -0.40 8.27 -12.32
CA PHE A 229 -0.88 7.35 -13.36
C PHE A 229 -2.40 7.40 -13.52
N HIS A 230 -3.15 7.54 -12.41
CA HIS A 230 -4.59 7.76 -12.47
C HIS A 230 -4.93 9.02 -13.29
N ASN A 231 -4.32 10.14 -12.98
CA ASN A 231 -4.57 11.40 -13.66
C ASN A 231 -4.15 11.36 -15.14
N MET A 232 -3.01 10.74 -15.46
CA MET A 232 -2.59 10.54 -16.86
C MET A 232 -3.62 9.71 -17.64
N ALA A 233 -4.20 8.68 -17.02
CA ALA A 233 -5.25 7.86 -17.62
C ALA A 233 -6.57 8.65 -17.84
N GLN A 234 -6.81 9.71 -17.06
CA GLN A 234 -7.93 10.65 -17.25
C GLN A 234 -7.61 11.78 -18.25
N GLY A 235 -6.46 11.72 -18.93
CA GLY A 235 -6.06 12.72 -19.93
C GLY A 235 -5.41 13.98 -19.36
N VAL A 236 -5.07 14.01 -18.07
CA VAL A 236 -4.32 15.13 -17.51
C VAL A 236 -2.89 15.14 -18.09
N ASN A 237 -2.50 16.27 -18.70
CA ASN A 237 -1.15 16.44 -19.23
C ASN A 237 -0.15 16.60 -18.10
N MET A 238 0.40 15.50 -17.62
CA MET A 238 1.39 15.50 -16.55
C MET A 238 2.54 14.53 -16.82
N LYS A 239 3.67 14.78 -16.14
CA LYS A 239 4.85 13.93 -16.15
C LYS A 239 5.23 13.53 -14.74
N LEU A 240 5.81 12.35 -14.63
CA LEU A 240 6.40 11.81 -13.42
C LEU A 240 7.92 11.70 -13.65
N VAL A 241 8.73 12.06 -12.66
CA VAL A 241 10.19 12.06 -12.75
C VAL A 241 10.77 11.19 -11.65
N ILE A 242 11.77 10.40 -11.98
CA ILE A 242 12.66 9.80 -10.99
C ILE A 242 13.88 10.72 -10.87
N PRO A 243 14.04 11.45 -9.77
CA PRO A 243 15.20 12.31 -9.55
C PRO A 243 16.49 11.48 -9.51
N LYS A 244 17.61 12.09 -9.84
CA LYS A 244 18.93 11.41 -9.81
C LYS A 244 19.31 10.85 -8.43
N GLU A 245 18.76 11.39 -7.37
CA GLU A 245 18.92 10.86 -6.01
C GLU A 245 18.05 9.64 -5.73
N GLY A 246 17.11 9.32 -6.63
CA GLY A 246 16.10 8.28 -6.49
C GLY A 246 14.73 8.80 -6.07
N ALA A 247 13.71 7.96 -6.19
CA ALA A 247 12.37 8.21 -5.67
C ALA A 247 12.17 7.53 -4.32
N VAL A 248 11.38 8.11 -3.43
CA VAL A 248 11.15 7.53 -2.10
C VAL A 248 10.15 6.39 -2.21
N VAL A 249 10.59 5.18 -1.90
CA VAL A 249 9.77 3.98 -2.04
C VAL A 249 8.86 3.81 -0.83
N GLY A 250 7.60 3.51 -1.12
CA GLY A 250 6.67 2.90 -0.18
C GLY A 250 6.44 1.43 -0.54
N ILE A 251 6.32 0.59 0.48
CA ILE A 251 5.95 -0.81 0.33
C ILE A 251 4.79 -1.09 1.25
N ASP A 252 3.72 -1.64 0.69
CA ASP A 252 2.65 -2.19 1.51
C ASP A 252 2.96 -3.65 1.82
N ASN A 253 2.52 -4.11 2.98
CA ASN A 253 2.82 -5.44 3.47
C ASN A 253 1.56 -6.18 3.92
N VAL A 254 1.71 -7.48 4.05
CA VAL A 254 0.74 -8.36 4.67
C VAL A 254 1.36 -9.03 5.88
N ALA A 255 0.57 -9.17 6.94
CA ALA A 255 0.96 -9.84 8.17
C ALA A 255 -0.20 -10.67 8.73
N ILE A 256 0.13 -11.71 9.51
CA ILE A 256 -0.86 -12.57 10.20
C ILE A 256 -1.10 -12.00 11.60
N MET A 257 -2.36 -11.83 11.96
CA MET A 257 -2.75 -11.33 13.28
C MET A 257 -2.52 -12.40 14.36
N LYS A 258 -1.83 -12.02 15.43
CA LYS A 258 -1.52 -12.91 16.55
C LYS A 258 -2.80 -13.35 17.27
N GLY A 259 -2.99 -14.66 17.40
CA GLY A 259 -4.17 -15.24 18.02
C GLY A 259 -5.23 -15.73 17.03
N THR A 260 -5.08 -15.49 15.72
CA THR A 260 -5.98 -16.08 14.72
C THR A 260 -5.99 -17.61 14.83
N LYS A 261 -7.16 -18.20 14.62
CA LYS A 261 -7.32 -19.66 14.56
C LYS A 261 -7.18 -20.22 13.14
N LYS A 262 -6.85 -19.35 12.15
CA LYS A 262 -6.83 -19.67 10.74
C LYS A 262 -5.46 -19.40 10.09
N SER A 263 -4.39 -19.57 10.86
CA SER A 263 -3.02 -19.27 10.43
C SER A 263 -2.64 -20.00 9.12
N ASP A 264 -3.05 -21.27 8.94
CA ASP A 264 -2.79 -22.01 7.69
C ASP A 264 -3.51 -21.41 6.47
N LEU A 265 -4.73 -20.92 6.63
CA LEU A 265 -5.44 -20.19 5.55
C LEU A 265 -4.78 -18.84 5.29
N ALA A 266 -4.31 -18.17 6.34
CA ALA A 266 -3.60 -16.93 6.22
C ALA A 266 -2.30 -17.10 5.41
N TYR A 267 -1.51 -18.14 5.65
CA TYR A 267 -0.32 -18.46 4.84
C TYR A 267 -0.67 -18.76 3.39
N LYS A 268 -1.75 -19.50 3.11
CA LYS A 268 -2.23 -19.72 1.75
C LYS A 268 -2.60 -18.41 1.05
N PHE A 269 -3.26 -17.49 1.77
CA PHE A 269 -3.61 -16.19 1.22
C PHE A 269 -2.36 -15.33 0.91
N ILE A 270 -1.38 -15.30 1.81
CA ILE A 270 -0.08 -14.65 1.56
C ILE A 270 0.59 -15.24 0.32
N ASN A 271 0.59 -16.56 0.19
CA ASN A 271 1.16 -17.22 -1.00
C ASN A 271 0.43 -16.82 -2.28
N THR A 272 -0.91 -16.69 -2.22
CA THR A 272 -1.71 -16.22 -3.37
C THR A 272 -1.42 -14.75 -3.70
N LEU A 273 -1.26 -13.87 -2.70
CA LEU A 273 -0.86 -12.48 -2.93
C LEU A 273 0.50 -12.36 -3.63
N LEU A 274 1.43 -13.28 -3.35
CA LEU A 274 2.77 -13.31 -3.94
C LEU A 274 2.86 -14.18 -5.20
N ASP A 275 1.74 -14.74 -5.69
CA ASP A 275 1.70 -15.47 -6.96
C ASP A 275 2.04 -14.54 -8.13
N PRO A 276 2.99 -14.90 -9.04
CA PRO A 276 3.40 -14.02 -10.12
C PRO A 276 2.27 -13.55 -11.03
N GLN A 277 1.22 -14.37 -11.25
CA GLN A 277 0.09 -13.98 -12.09
C GLN A 277 -0.82 -12.99 -11.34
N VAL A 278 -1.05 -13.20 -10.04
CA VAL A 278 -1.79 -12.25 -9.20
C VAL A 278 -1.05 -10.91 -9.14
N GLN A 279 0.26 -10.93 -8.95
CA GLN A 279 1.11 -9.74 -8.98
C GLN A 279 1.00 -9.02 -10.34
N ALA A 280 0.99 -9.75 -11.45
CA ALA A 280 0.82 -9.16 -12.79
C ALA A 280 -0.52 -8.44 -12.94
N GLU A 281 -1.62 -9.01 -12.42
CA GLU A 281 -2.93 -8.33 -12.42
C GLU A 281 -2.94 -7.07 -11.55
N ILE A 282 -2.29 -7.10 -10.37
CA ILE A 282 -2.12 -5.92 -9.51
C ILE A 282 -1.35 -4.81 -10.25
N VAL A 283 -0.25 -5.17 -10.94
CA VAL A 283 0.51 -4.22 -11.77
C VAL A 283 -0.40 -3.58 -12.84
N LYS A 284 -1.21 -4.37 -13.54
CA LYS A 284 -2.14 -3.84 -14.56
C LYS A 284 -3.18 -2.88 -13.97
N ILE A 285 -3.76 -3.22 -12.82
CA ILE A 285 -4.85 -2.44 -12.20
C ILE A 285 -4.31 -1.14 -11.58
N LYS A 286 -3.24 -1.23 -10.81
CA LYS A 286 -2.77 -0.13 -9.95
C LYS A 286 -1.47 0.53 -10.42
N LYS A 287 -0.77 -0.04 -11.41
CA LYS A 287 0.55 0.42 -11.84
C LYS A 287 1.54 0.46 -10.67
N MET A 288 1.51 -0.57 -9.83
CA MET A 288 2.40 -0.75 -8.69
C MET A 288 3.48 -1.78 -9.00
N GLY A 289 4.67 -1.60 -8.44
CA GLY A 289 5.78 -2.53 -8.62
C GLY A 289 5.49 -3.86 -7.92
N PRO A 290 5.69 -5.00 -8.59
CA PRO A 290 5.52 -6.31 -7.98
C PRO A 290 6.61 -6.59 -6.95
N MET A 291 6.30 -7.41 -5.95
CA MET A 291 7.28 -7.89 -4.97
C MET A 291 7.87 -9.25 -5.36
N ASN A 292 7.27 -9.98 -6.31
CA ASN A 292 7.81 -11.22 -6.83
C ASN A 292 8.59 -10.95 -8.14
N ALA A 293 9.89 -11.29 -8.16
CA ALA A 293 10.77 -11.05 -9.31
C ALA A 293 10.42 -11.88 -10.55
N LYS A 294 9.57 -12.89 -10.43
CA LYS A 294 9.06 -13.71 -11.55
C LYS A 294 7.76 -13.20 -12.15
N THR A 295 7.26 -12.06 -11.68
CA THR A 295 6.04 -11.46 -12.20
C THR A 295 6.21 -11.09 -13.66
N PRO A 296 5.34 -11.58 -14.58
CA PRO A 296 5.36 -11.16 -15.96
C PRO A 296 4.73 -9.75 -16.07
N VAL A 297 5.58 -8.75 -16.30
CA VAL A 297 5.13 -7.36 -16.46
C VAL A 297 5.16 -7.00 -17.94
N ASP A 298 4.08 -6.39 -18.42
CA ASP A 298 4.00 -5.85 -19.77
C ASP A 298 5.17 -4.89 -20.03
N PRO A 299 5.91 -4.99 -21.17
CA PRO A 299 7.06 -4.13 -21.46
C PRO A 299 6.77 -2.63 -21.40
N GLU A 300 5.56 -2.18 -21.77
CA GLU A 300 5.19 -0.77 -21.69
C GLU A 300 4.94 -0.34 -20.24
N LEU A 301 4.36 -1.20 -19.41
CA LEU A 301 4.22 -0.95 -17.98
C LEU A 301 5.59 -0.94 -17.29
N ALA A 302 6.50 -1.82 -17.67
CA ALA A 302 7.84 -1.90 -17.09
C ALA A 302 8.70 -0.64 -17.36
N LYS A 303 8.33 0.20 -18.35
CA LYS A 303 8.98 1.49 -18.64
C LYS A 303 8.43 2.65 -17.79
N MET A 304 7.33 2.42 -17.05
CA MET A 304 6.70 3.48 -16.27
C MET A 304 7.62 3.91 -15.10
N PRO A 305 7.85 5.22 -14.91
CA PRO A 305 8.73 5.71 -13.85
C PRO A 305 8.26 5.26 -12.46
N GLY A 306 9.15 4.67 -11.68
CA GLY A 306 8.83 4.22 -10.31
C GLY A 306 8.04 2.93 -10.21
N LEU A 307 7.82 2.22 -11.33
CA LEU A 307 7.31 0.86 -11.35
C LEU A 307 8.52 -0.08 -11.38
N PHE A 308 9.02 -0.46 -10.21
CA PHE A 308 10.24 -1.28 -10.10
C PHE A 308 9.93 -2.75 -10.35
N THR A 309 10.58 -3.33 -11.35
CA THR A 309 10.38 -4.71 -11.81
C THR A 309 11.63 -5.57 -11.75
N ASN A 310 12.78 -4.97 -11.40
CA ASN A 310 14.05 -5.65 -11.38
C ASN A 310 15.03 -5.05 -10.35
N ALA A 311 16.01 -5.83 -9.93
CA ALA A 311 16.99 -5.44 -8.92
C ALA A 311 17.82 -4.20 -9.29
N LYS A 312 18.02 -3.92 -10.60
CA LYS A 312 18.76 -2.74 -11.04
C LYS A 312 18.01 -1.47 -10.67
N GLN A 313 16.69 -1.41 -10.95
CA GLN A 313 15.84 -0.27 -10.58
C GLN A 313 15.84 -0.05 -9.08
N TRP A 314 15.69 -1.11 -8.27
CA TRP A 314 15.77 -1.04 -6.83
C TRP A 314 17.09 -0.42 -6.33
N LYS A 315 18.20 -0.79 -6.95
CA LYS A 315 19.53 -0.29 -6.57
C LYS A 315 19.79 1.15 -6.99
N GLU A 316 19.35 1.53 -8.19
CA GLU A 316 19.75 2.79 -8.83
C GLU A 316 18.72 3.93 -8.64
N GLU A 317 17.44 3.59 -8.45
CA GLU A 317 16.35 4.58 -8.50
C GLU A 317 15.57 4.68 -7.17
N ALA A 318 15.86 3.82 -6.16
CA ALA A 318 15.11 3.77 -4.93
C ALA A 318 15.81 4.49 -3.77
N ILE A 319 15.08 5.37 -3.08
CA ILE A 319 15.39 5.78 -1.71
C ILE A 319 14.50 4.95 -0.78
N ILE A 320 15.10 4.02 -0.07
CA ILE A 320 14.41 3.18 0.90
C ILE A 320 14.67 3.73 2.30
N ILE A 321 13.62 4.17 2.97
CA ILE A 321 13.68 4.53 4.38
C ILE A 321 13.56 3.24 5.18
N ASP A 322 14.51 2.98 6.08
CA ASP A 322 14.39 1.83 7.00
C ASP A 322 13.01 1.84 7.67
N HIS A 323 12.26 0.77 7.50
CA HIS A 323 10.84 0.71 7.87
C HIS A 323 10.64 0.80 9.38
N LYS A 324 11.57 0.23 10.16
CA LYS A 324 11.52 0.31 11.62
C LYS A 324 11.83 1.72 12.09
N LEU A 325 12.92 2.32 11.59
CA LEU A 325 13.27 3.69 11.88
C LEU A 325 12.13 4.65 11.53
N ARG A 326 11.52 4.49 10.33
CA ARG A 326 10.37 5.31 9.92
C ARG A 326 9.20 5.16 10.87
N SER A 327 8.93 3.94 11.35
CA SER A 327 7.89 3.67 12.35
C SER A 327 8.17 4.41 13.68
N GLU A 328 9.40 4.36 14.14
CA GLU A 328 9.85 4.99 15.40
C GLU A 328 9.82 6.53 15.31
N MET A 329 10.25 7.08 14.18
CA MET A 329 10.38 8.51 13.96
C MET A 329 9.13 9.20 13.42
N PHE A 330 8.13 8.45 12.95
CA PHE A 330 6.98 9.00 12.25
C PHE A 330 6.24 10.09 13.04
N GLY A 331 6.03 9.87 14.33
CA GLY A 331 5.36 10.84 15.21
C GLY A 331 6.15 12.14 15.38
N GLU A 332 7.46 12.03 15.55
CA GLU A 332 8.36 13.17 15.69
C GLU A 332 8.46 13.97 14.39
N TRP A 333 8.66 13.30 13.26
CA TRP A 333 8.70 13.94 11.93
C TRP A 333 7.41 14.67 11.62
N LYS A 334 6.27 14.02 11.86
CA LYS A 334 4.96 14.63 11.62
C LYS A 334 4.73 15.85 12.51
N LYS A 335 5.07 15.76 13.79
CA LYS A 335 4.96 16.89 14.73
C LYS A 335 5.83 18.06 14.25
N TRP A 336 7.12 17.83 14.01
CA TRP A 336 8.03 18.88 13.56
C TRP A 336 7.55 19.53 12.25
N PHE A 337 7.14 18.72 11.27
CA PHE A 337 6.66 19.21 9.98
C PHE A 337 5.39 20.06 10.14
N THR A 338 4.46 19.62 10.96
CA THR A 338 3.22 20.35 11.25
C THR A 338 3.54 21.71 11.89
N GLU A 339 4.40 21.76 12.89
CA GLU A 339 4.74 22.99 13.63
C GLU A 339 5.57 23.97 12.78
N ASN A 340 6.48 23.48 11.94
CA ASN A 340 7.46 24.33 11.25
C ASN A 340 7.15 24.60 9.77
N ILE A 341 6.39 23.72 9.12
CA ILE A 341 6.13 23.81 7.68
C ILE A 341 4.66 24.14 7.40
N ILE A 342 3.71 23.45 8.06
CA ILE A 342 2.28 23.69 7.84
C ILE A 342 1.80 24.93 8.61
N GLY A 343 2.09 25.00 9.91
CA GLY A 343 1.56 25.98 10.84
C GLY A 343 2.44 27.21 11.07
N GLY A 344 3.66 27.26 10.51
CA GLY A 344 4.64 28.31 10.75
C GLY A 344 4.67 29.45 9.73
#